data_30ad6fb339562cd86806610676a12d7b
#
_entry.id   30ad6fb339562cd86806610676a12d7b
#
_cell.length_a   1.000
_cell.length_b   1.000
_cell.length_c   1.000
_cell.angle_alpha   90.00
_cell.angle_beta   90.00
_cell.angle_gamma   90.00
#
_symmetry.space_group_name_H-M   'P 1'
#
loop_
_entity.id
_entity.type
_entity.pdbx_description
1 polymer ?
#
loop_
_entity_poly.entity_id
_entity_poly.type
_entity_poly.pdbx_seq_one_letter_code
_entity_poly.pdbx_strand_id
1 'polypeptide(L)'
;MRRVRPYTIPVYDYALMTEPLSEAQQAAIGWQGRQGLADTGSKFHYYRMTADHRILWGGYDAVYHYRGRVRAEHDSRPRTYYSLAAKFFRTFPQLEGLRFTHAWGGAIDTCTRFNAFYGTAGHGKIAYSAGHTGLGVGATRFAADVMLDLLSGVPTERTRTTMVSTKPLPFPPEPLRWTGVRLTQLSLVRADRRDGRRNLWPKAMDRVCFGFDS
;
A
#
# COMPACT_ATOMS: atom_id res chain seq x y z
N MET A 1 2.09 11.46 17.29
CA MET A 1 3.42 12.04 17.60
C MET A 1 3.78 13.12 16.57
N ARG A 2 4.14 14.34 16.99
CA ARG A 2 4.53 15.43 16.05
C ARG A 2 5.80 15.09 15.25
N ARG A 3 6.73 14.30 15.82
CA ARG A 3 7.99 13.90 15.18
C ARG A 3 7.84 12.93 14.01
N VAL A 4 6.76 12.16 13.95
CA VAL A 4 6.49 11.18 12.87
C VAL A 4 5.77 11.83 11.70
N ARG A 5 4.98 12.87 11.96
CA ARG A 5 4.11 13.53 10.97
C ARG A 5 4.79 13.97 9.66
N PRO A 6 6.04 14.45 9.63
CA PRO A 6 6.71 14.80 8.37
C PRO A 6 7.06 13.59 7.50
N TYR A 7 7.15 12.40 8.07
CA TYR A 7 7.65 11.20 7.40
C TYR A 7 6.55 10.30 6.85
N THR A 8 5.28 10.53 7.21
CA THR A 8 4.16 9.73 6.76
C THR A 8 3.04 10.58 6.19
N ILE A 9 2.37 10.02 5.18
CA ILE A 9 1.14 10.55 4.61
C ILE A 9 0.07 9.46 4.56
N PRO A 10 -1.22 9.77 4.78
CA PRO A 10 -2.30 8.82 4.57
C PRO A 10 -2.57 8.70 3.07
N VAL A 11 -2.36 7.51 2.53
CA VAL A 11 -2.73 7.16 1.17
C VAL A 11 -3.86 6.15 1.23
N TYR A 12 -5.00 6.46 0.62
CA TYR A 12 -6.16 5.58 0.63
C TYR A 12 -6.03 4.49 -0.41
N ASP A 13 -6.28 3.27 -0.01
CA ASP A 13 -6.44 2.10 -0.85
C ASP A 13 -7.87 1.56 -0.72
N TYR A 14 -8.34 0.83 -1.75
CA TYR A 14 -9.71 0.37 -1.85
C TYR A 14 -9.76 -1.08 -2.30
N ALA A 15 -10.75 -1.80 -1.80
CA ALA A 15 -10.96 -3.18 -2.15
C ALA A 15 -12.45 -3.51 -2.39
N LEU A 16 -12.64 -4.53 -3.19
CA LEU A 16 -13.93 -5.17 -3.46
C LEU A 16 -13.86 -6.63 -3.01
N MET A 17 -14.99 -7.19 -2.65
CA MET A 17 -15.13 -8.62 -2.43
C MET A 17 -16.37 -9.14 -3.17
N THR A 18 -16.19 -10.23 -3.90
CA THR A 18 -17.28 -10.86 -4.67
C THR A 18 -18.27 -11.58 -3.76
N GLU A 19 -19.43 -11.96 -4.29
CA GLU A 19 -20.21 -13.05 -3.75
C GLU A 19 -19.41 -14.38 -3.84
N PRO A 20 -19.80 -15.44 -3.13
CA PRO A 20 -19.16 -16.75 -3.26
C PRO A 20 -19.25 -17.26 -4.71
N LEU A 21 -18.15 -17.80 -5.21
CA LEU A 21 -18.10 -18.44 -6.52
C LEU A 21 -18.79 -19.82 -6.47
N SER A 22 -19.58 -20.14 -7.50
CA SER A 22 -20.07 -21.49 -7.71
C SER A 22 -18.93 -22.46 -8.06
N GLU A 23 -19.13 -23.75 -7.92
CA GLU A 23 -18.14 -24.77 -8.32
C GLU A 23 -17.73 -24.64 -9.78
N ALA A 24 -18.68 -24.35 -10.67
CA ALA A 24 -18.40 -24.14 -12.08
C ALA A 24 -17.50 -22.90 -12.31
N GLN A 25 -17.73 -21.80 -11.59
CA GLN A 25 -16.89 -20.62 -11.66
C GLN A 25 -15.49 -20.88 -11.11
N GLN A 26 -15.36 -21.61 -10.00
CA GLN A 26 -14.06 -22.02 -9.44
C GLN A 26 -13.28 -22.89 -10.44
N ALA A 27 -13.95 -23.87 -11.06
CA ALA A 27 -13.35 -24.70 -12.10
C ALA A 27 -12.89 -23.87 -13.31
N ALA A 28 -13.69 -22.88 -13.73
CA ALA A 28 -13.39 -22.04 -14.89
C ALA A 28 -12.15 -21.14 -14.69
N ILE A 29 -11.85 -20.71 -13.45
CA ILE A 29 -10.65 -19.92 -13.16
C ILE A 29 -9.43 -20.79 -12.84
N GLY A 30 -9.61 -22.06 -12.48
CA GLY A 30 -8.52 -23.00 -12.18
C GLY A 30 -7.65 -22.65 -10.98
N TRP A 31 -8.11 -21.80 -10.08
CA TRP A 31 -7.36 -21.30 -8.94
C TRP A 31 -7.55 -22.18 -7.70
N GLN A 32 -6.76 -23.24 -7.57
CA GLN A 32 -6.96 -24.27 -6.57
C GLN A 32 -6.31 -24.00 -5.21
N GLY A 33 -5.16 -23.30 -5.17
CA GLY A 33 -4.34 -23.17 -3.95
C GLY A 33 -4.68 -21.98 -3.06
N ARG A 34 -5.66 -21.14 -3.41
CA ARG A 34 -6.04 -19.90 -2.68
C ARG A 34 -4.87 -18.99 -2.30
N GLN A 35 -3.74 -19.11 -2.99
CA GLN A 35 -2.56 -18.28 -2.80
C GLN A 35 -2.89 -16.80 -3.08
N GLY A 36 -2.18 -15.91 -2.38
CA GLY A 36 -2.23 -14.48 -2.71
C GLY A 36 -1.52 -14.23 -4.04
N LEU A 37 -2.13 -13.42 -4.87
CA LEU A 37 -1.63 -13.02 -6.18
C LEU A 37 -1.57 -11.50 -6.29
N ALA A 38 -0.65 -11.01 -7.12
CA ALA A 38 -0.58 -9.62 -7.52
C ALA A 38 -0.18 -9.53 -8.99
N ASP A 39 -0.62 -8.51 -9.69
CA ASP A 39 -0.11 -8.21 -11.02
C ASP A 39 1.24 -7.45 -10.93
N THR A 40 1.97 -7.37 -12.05
CA THR A 40 3.35 -6.85 -12.10
C THR A 40 3.45 -5.37 -12.42
N GLY A 41 2.34 -4.62 -12.43
CA GLY A 41 2.33 -3.19 -12.71
C GLY A 41 2.96 -2.37 -11.56
N SER A 42 3.44 -1.17 -11.87
CA SER A 42 3.85 -0.20 -10.81
C SER A 42 2.67 0.21 -9.93
N LYS A 43 1.47 0.19 -10.48
CA LYS A 43 0.20 0.26 -9.78
C LYS A 43 -0.47 -1.11 -9.92
N PHE A 44 -0.24 -1.97 -8.98
CA PHE A 44 -0.70 -3.35 -9.02
C PHE A 44 -2.04 -3.55 -8.31
N HIS A 45 -2.74 -4.63 -8.69
CA HIS A 45 -3.81 -5.20 -7.89
C HIS A 45 -3.25 -6.35 -7.07
N TYR A 46 -3.80 -6.52 -5.88
CA TYR A 46 -3.59 -7.70 -5.06
C TYR A 46 -4.93 -8.42 -4.88
N TYR A 47 -4.90 -9.73 -4.94
CA TYR A 47 -6.12 -10.51 -4.85
C TYR A 47 -5.86 -11.91 -4.28
N ARG A 48 -6.89 -12.46 -3.67
CA ARG A 48 -6.86 -13.82 -3.13
C ARG A 48 -8.26 -14.39 -3.03
N MET A 49 -8.36 -15.71 -3.03
CA MET A 49 -9.59 -16.42 -2.72
C MET A 49 -9.69 -16.68 -1.21
N THR A 50 -10.85 -16.39 -0.63
CA THR A 50 -11.18 -16.65 0.78
C THR A 50 -11.61 -18.10 1.00
N ALA A 51 -11.74 -18.53 2.27
CA ALA A 51 -12.16 -19.89 2.61
C ALA A 51 -13.60 -20.22 2.14
N ASP A 52 -14.46 -19.20 2.07
CA ASP A 52 -15.84 -19.28 1.57
C ASP A 52 -15.95 -18.96 0.07
N HIS A 53 -14.85 -19.16 -0.68
CA HIS A 53 -14.79 -19.04 -2.15
C HIS A 53 -15.16 -17.67 -2.72
N ARG A 54 -14.87 -16.58 -2.01
CA ARG A 54 -14.98 -15.22 -2.53
C ARG A 54 -13.62 -14.74 -3.02
N ILE A 55 -13.61 -13.86 -4.00
CA ILE A 55 -12.37 -13.17 -4.38
C ILE A 55 -12.34 -11.78 -3.75
N LEU A 56 -11.32 -11.54 -2.92
CA LEU A 56 -10.92 -10.21 -2.52
C LEU A 56 -10.07 -9.63 -3.65
N TRP A 57 -10.38 -8.42 -4.09
CA TRP A 57 -9.71 -7.71 -5.18
C TRP A 57 -9.47 -6.25 -4.78
N GLY A 58 -8.23 -5.83 -4.63
CA GLY A 58 -7.89 -4.50 -4.17
C GLY A 58 -6.67 -3.91 -4.87
N GLY A 59 -6.31 -2.69 -4.49
CA GLY A 59 -5.14 -1.98 -4.99
C GLY A 59 -5.41 -1.00 -6.12
N TYR A 60 -4.41 -0.71 -6.91
CA TYR A 60 -4.35 0.18 -8.07
C TYR A 60 -4.52 1.67 -7.76
N ASP A 61 -5.62 2.11 -7.12
CA ASP A 61 -5.85 3.52 -6.82
C ASP A 61 -5.25 3.89 -5.46
N ALA A 62 -4.05 4.45 -5.47
CA ALA A 62 -3.44 5.07 -4.30
C ALA A 62 -3.88 6.54 -4.23
N VAL A 63 -4.86 6.88 -3.38
CA VAL A 63 -5.47 8.21 -3.33
C VAL A 63 -4.94 9.04 -2.17
N TYR A 64 -4.30 10.16 -2.47
CA TYR A 64 -3.89 11.13 -1.47
C TYR A 64 -4.83 12.35 -1.48
N HIS A 65 -5.47 12.61 -0.34
CA HIS A 65 -6.30 13.79 -0.15
C HIS A 65 -5.47 14.99 0.30
N TYR A 66 -5.72 16.15 -0.29
CA TYR A 66 -4.99 17.39 0.02
C TYR A 66 -4.92 17.65 1.53
N ARG A 67 -3.73 18.00 2.03
CA ARG A 67 -3.37 18.20 3.43
C ARG A 67 -3.42 16.93 4.30
N GLY A 68 -3.41 15.75 3.69
CA GLY A 68 -3.43 14.48 4.43
C GLY A 68 -4.68 14.29 5.28
N ARG A 69 -5.84 14.65 4.74
CA ARG A 69 -7.10 14.51 5.47
C ARG A 69 -7.52 13.05 5.57
N VAL A 70 -7.74 12.57 6.79
CA VAL A 70 -8.35 11.27 7.08
C VAL A 70 -9.77 11.52 7.57
N ARG A 71 -10.76 10.99 6.86
CA ARG A 71 -12.18 11.17 7.14
C ARG A 71 -12.96 9.93 6.71
N ALA A 72 -14.05 9.62 7.41
CA ALA A 72 -14.91 8.49 7.07
C ALA A 72 -15.49 8.58 5.63
N GLU A 73 -15.78 9.79 5.14
CA GLU A 73 -16.25 10.02 3.76
C GLU A 73 -15.24 9.55 2.70
N HIS A 74 -13.95 9.43 3.04
CA HIS A 74 -12.91 8.96 2.14
C HIS A 74 -12.79 7.44 2.09
N ASP A 75 -13.39 6.71 3.05
CA ASP A 75 -13.36 5.24 3.10
C ASP A 75 -14.26 4.63 2.02
N SER A 76 -15.11 5.43 1.38
CA SER A 76 -15.93 5.01 0.24
C SER A 76 -15.67 5.91 -0.96
N ARG A 77 -15.40 5.30 -2.13
CA ARG A 77 -15.12 6.03 -3.37
C ARG A 77 -15.68 5.29 -4.58
N PRO A 78 -16.94 5.56 -4.95
CA PRO A 78 -17.62 4.85 -6.03
C PRO A 78 -16.83 4.78 -7.35
N ARG A 79 -16.20 5.87 -7.74
CA ARG A 79 -15.35 5.92 -8.97
C ARG A 79 -14.24 4.86 -8.95
N THR A 80 -13.60 4.64 -7.80
CA THR A 80 -12.56 3.61 -7.65
C THR A 80 -13.16 2.22 -7.71
N TYR A 81 -14.31 2.00 -7.08
CA TYR A 81 -15.00 0.71 -7.13
C TYR A 81 -15.39 0.31 -8.56
N TYR A 82 -15.93 1.23 -9.36
CA TYR A 82 -16.20 0.98 -10.77
C TYR A 82 -14.93 0.65 -11.56
N SER A 83 -13.83 1.37 -11.30
CA SER A 83 -12.54 1.08 -11.94
C SER A 83 -12.00 -0.30 -11.56
N LEU A 84 -12.09 -0.67 -10.28
CA LEU A 84 -11.67 -1.98 -9.78
C LEU A 84 -12.52 -3.10 -10.40
N ALA A 85 -13.86 -2.95 -10.45
CA ALA A 85 -14.75 -3.92 -11.05
C ALA A 85 -14.47 -4.13 -12.55
N ALA A 86 -14.28 -3.04 -13.31
CA ALA A 86 -13.94 -3.13 -14.72
C ALA A 86 -12.60 -3.86 -14.97
N LYS A 87 -11.61 -3.68 -14.10
CA LYS A 87 -10.33 -4.38 -14.19
C LYS A 87 -10.45 -5.85 -13.76
N PHE A 88 -11.25 -6.12 -12.73
CA PHE A 88 -11.57 -7.48 -12.32
C PHE A 88 -12.11 -8.32 -13.47
N PHE A 89 -13.13 -7.83 -14.19
CA PHE A 89 -13.70 -8.55 -15.32
C PHE A 89 -12.77 -8.63 -16.54
N ARG A 90 -11.80 -7.74 -16.66
CA ARG A 90 -10.72 -7.88 -17.66
C ARG A 90 -9.74 -8.99 -17.29
N THR A 91 -9.49 -9.20 -16.00
CA THR A 91 -8.59 -10.25 -15.49
C THR A 91 -9.29 -11.61 -15.46
N PHE A 92 -10.57 -11.61 -15.12
CA PHE A 92 -11.42 -12.80 -15.02
C PHE A 92 -12.66 -12.68 -15.92
N PRO A 93 -12.53 -12.67 -17.26
CA PRO A 93 -13.67 -12.52 -18.16
C PRO A 93 -14.68 -13.65 -18.02
N GLN A 94 -14.26 -14.85 -17.62
CA GLN A 94 -15.11 -16.00 -17.33
C GLN A 94 -16.02 -15.82 -16.11
N LEU A 95 -15.82 -14.78 -15.32
CA LEU A 95 -16.66 -14.41 -14.16
C LEU A 95 -17.60 -13.22 -14.46
N GLU A 96 -17.82 -12.90 -15.73
CA GLU A 96 -18.75 -11.83 -16.11
C GLU A 96 -20.13 -12.04 -15.46
N GLY A 97 -20.70 -10.95 -14.91
CA GLY A 97 -21.96 -11.00 -14.18
C GLY A 97 -21.85 -11.33 -12.69
N LEU A 98 -20.68 -11.71 -12.18
CA LEU A 98 -20.45 -11.91 -10.74
C LEU A 98 -20.62 -10.60 -9.96
N ARG A 99 -21.34 -10.64 -8.84
CA ARG A 99 -21.63 -9.43 -8.04
C ARG A 99 -20.55 -9.19 -6.98
N PHE A 100 -20.30 -7.92 -6.69
CA PHE A 100 -19.53 -7.51 -5.53
C PHE A 100 -20.46 -7.22 -4.36
N THR A 101 -20.27 -7.93 -3.27
CA THR A 101 -21.10 -7.84 -2.05
C THR A 101 -20.52 -6.90 -1.01
N HIS A 102 -19.23 -6.64 -1.07
CA HIS A 102 -18.56 -5.72 -0.16
C HIS A 102 -17.62 -4.78 -0.94
N ALA A 103 -17.56 -3.54 -0.50
CA ALA A 103 -16.67 -2.51 -1.00
C ALA A 103 -16.23 -1.63 0.17
N TRP A 104 -14.94 -1.41 0.32
CA TRP A 104 -14.39 -0.57 1.39
C TRP A 104 -13.07 0.07 0.98
N GLY A 105 -12.65 1.05 1.75
CA GLY A 105 -11.33 1.66 1.64
C GLY A 105 -10.79 2.00 3.01
N GLY A 106 -9.53 2.38 3.04
CA GLY A 106 -8.86 2.79 4.27
C GLY A 106 -7.57 3.53 4.02
N ALA A 107 -7.16 4.33 4.99
CA ALA A 107 -5.91 5.06 4.92
C ALA A 107 -4.74 4.18 5.35
N ILE A 108 -3.71 4.15 4.51
CA ILE A 108 -2.43 3.49 4.75
C ILE A 108 -1.40 4.54 5.14
N ASP A 109 -0.62 4.33 6.18
CA ASP A 109 0.49 5.19 6.59
C ASP A 109 1.69 4.98 5.64
N THR A 110 1.81 5.82 4.65
CA THR A 110 2.82 5.69 3.60
C THR A 110 4.00 6.61 3.87
N CYS A 111 5.22 6.09 3.79
CA CYS A 111 6.45 6.87 3.82
C CYS A 111 7.18 6.87 2.47
N THR A 112 8.16 7.73 2.29
CA THR A 112 8.90 7.88 1.02
C THR A 112 9.73 6.66 0.64
N ARG A 113 10.02 5.78 1.60
CA ARG A 113 10.83 4.57 1.43
C ARG A 113 9.97 3.31 1.18
N PHE A 114 8.64 3.42 1.25
CA PHE A 114 7.66 2.32 1.12
C PHE A 114 7.85 1.14 2.09
N ASN A 115 8.69 1.28 3.11
CA ASN A 115 8.82 0.31 4.19
C ASN A 115 8.93 1.02 5.54
N ALA A 116 8.62 0.28 6.62
CA ALA A 116 8.55 0.83 7.96
C ALA A 116 9.86 1.47 8.42
N PHE A 117 9.74 2.48 9.26
CA PHE A 117 10.84 3.10 9.99
C PHE A 117 10.53 3.14 11.48
N TYR A 118 11.60 3.25 12.28
CA TYR A 118 11.54 3.04 13.71
C TYR A 118 12.18 4.20 14.45
N GLY A 119 11.92 4.30 15.74
CA GLY A 119 12.58 5.27 16.58
C GLY A 119 12.06 5.30 18.00
N THR A 120 12.68 6.14 18.80
CA THR A 120 12.29 6.37 20.20
C THR A 120 11.88 7.82 20.43
N ALA A 121 11.11 8.02 21.50
CA ALA A 121 10.65 9.33 21.99
C ALA A 121 10.60 9.32 23.52
N GLY A 122 10.32 10.48 24.12
CA GLY A 122 10.16 10.57 25.58
C GLY A 122 11.42 10.12 26.35
N HIS A 123 12.60 10.54 25.90
CA HIS A 123 13.90 10.13 26.49
C HIS A 123 14.09 8.60 26.49
N GLY A 124 13.70 7.93 25.40
CA GLY A 124 13.86 6.48 25.26
C GLY A 124 12.72 5.64 25.85
N LYS A 125 11.76 6.26 26.53
CA LYS A 125 10.64 5.54 27.20
C LYS A 125 9.52 5.10 26.26
N ILE A 126 9.52 5.57 25.01
CA ILE A 126 8.51 5.25 23.99
C ILE A 126 9.26 4.80 22.75
N ALA A 127 8.96 3.61 22.24
CA ALA A 127 9.37 3.19 20.91
C ALA A 127 8.18 3.28 19.94
N TYR A 128 8.48 3.52 18.67
CA TYR A 128 7.46 3.59 17.62
C TYR A 128 7.93 2.95 16.33
N SER A 129 6.97 2.41 15.57
CA SER A 129 7.11 2.02 14.19
C SER A 129 6.05 2.74 13.36
N ALA A 130 6.38 3.18 12.16
CA ALA A 130 5.46 3.90 11.27
C ALA A 130 5.89 3.75 9.80
N GLY A 131 5.01 4.13 8.87
CA GLY A 131 5.31 4.10 7.44
C GLY A 131 5.28 2.69 6.84
N HIS A 132 4.44 1.81 7.37
CA HIS A 132 4.32 0.41 6.91
C HIS A 132 3.86 0.27 5.45
N THR A 133 3.25 1.28 4.87
CA THR A 133 2.90 1.37 3.44
C THR A 133 2.11 0.15 2.92
N GLY A 134 1.14 -0.33 3.73
CA GLY A 134 0.30 -1.49 3.40
C GLY A 134 0.88 -2.85 3.83
N LEU A 135 2.14 -2.92 4.23
CA LEU A 135 2.82 -4.17 4.63
C LEU A 135 2.65 -4.52 6.12
N GLY A 136 1.85 -3.74 6.86
CA GLY A 136 1.75 -3.83 8.31
C GLY A 136 1.35 -5.20 8.86
N VAL A 137 0.44 -5.91 8.21
CA VAL A 137 -0.04 -7.21 8.69
C VAL A 137 1.10 -8.22 8.88
N GLY A 138 2.00 -8.34 7.92
CA GLY A 138 3.16 -9.22 8.02
C GLY A 138 4.30 -8.66 8.87
N ALA A 139 4.48 -7.32 8.84
CA ALA A 139 5.65 -6.66 9.44
C ALA A 139 5.48 -6.29 10.91
N THR A 140 4.25 -6.24 11.46
CA THR A 140 4.01 -5.74 12.83
C THR A 140 4.63 -6.62 13.91
N ARG A 141 4.75 -7.93 13.70
CA ARG A 141 5.46 -8.82 14.61
C ARG A 141 6.94 -8.42 14.74
N PHE A 142 7.61 -8.31 13.60
CA PHE A 142 8.99 -7.83 13.56
C PHE A 142 9.13 -6.43 14.16
N ALA A 143 8.17 -5.55 13.87
CA ALA A 143 8.13 -4.21 14.42
C ALA A 143 8.03 -4.20 15.96
N ALA A 144 7.24 -5.09 16.54
CA ALA A 144 7.13 -5.23 17.98
C ALA A 144 8.47 -5.65 18.61
N ASP A 145 9.14 -6.64 18.03
CA ASP A 145 10.44 -7.11 18.50
C ASP A 145 11.49 -5.99 18.42
N VAL A 146 11.54 -5.22 17.32
CA VAL A 146 12.41 -4.06 17.18
C VAL A 146 12.12 -2.98 18.23
N MET A 147 10.84 -2.69 18.49
CA MET A 147 10.46 -1.70 19.49
C MET A 147 10.88 -2.11 20.90
N LEU A 148 10.78 -3.40 21.24
CA LEU A 148 11.28 -3.93 22.52
C LEU A 148 12.81 -3.81 22.61
N ASP A 149 13.53 -4.17 21.56
CA ASP A 149 14.98 -4.00 21.50
C ASP A 149 15.40 -2.52 21.70
N LEU A 150 14.71 -1.58 21.03
CA LEU A 150 14.98 -0.16 21.19
C LEU A 150 14.70 0.38 22.60
N LEU A 151 13.69 -0.18 23.30
CA LEU A 151 13.37 0.19 24.67
C LEU A 151 14.38 -0.39 25.68
N SER A 152 14.94 -1.58 25.41
CA SER A 152 15.96 -2.19 26.25
C SER A 152 17.28 -1.42 26.22
N GLY A 153 17.52 -0.65 25.16
CA GLY A 153 18.79 0.04 24.91
C GLY A 153 19.95 -0.87 24.53
N VAL A 154 19.73 -2.17 24.38
CA VAL A 154 20.76 -3.15 24.00
C VAL A 154 20.75 -3.30 22.47
N PRO A 155 21.88 -3.03 21.79
CA PRO A 155 21.98 -3.22 20.34
C PRO A 155 21.84 -4.69 19.95
N THR A 156 20.89 -4.99 19.08
CA THR A 156 20.66 -6.32 18.50
C THR A 156 20.98 -6.31 17.00
N GLU A 157 20.99 -7.48 16.37
CA GLU A 157 21.11 -7.58 14.91
C GLU A 157 19.99 -6.80 14.22
N ARG A 158 18.75 -6.91 14.70
CA ARG A 158 17.60 -6.18 14.16
C ARG A 158 17.78 -4.66 14.20
N THR A 159 18.25 -4.13 15.34
CA THR A 159 18.44 -2.67 15.50
C THR A 159 19.58 -2.09 14.66
N ARG A 160 20.50 -2.93 14.16
CA ARG A 160 21.61 -2.52 13.28
C ARG A 160 21.22 -2.50 11.80
N THR A 161 20.08 -3.08 11.41
CA THR A 161 19.64 -3.05 10.02
C THR A 161 19.42 -1.61 9.54
N THR A 162 19.70 -1.33 8.27
CA THR A 162 19.49 -0.01 7.66
C THR A 162 18.04 0.46 7.80
N MET A 163 17.10 -0.46 7.68
CA MET A 163 15.68 -0.18 7.83
C MET A 163 15.33 0.38 9.22
N VAL A 164 16.00 -0.08 10.27
CA VAL A 164 15.75 0.35 11.66
C VAL A 164 16.61 1.55 12.04
N SER A 165 17.87 1.58 11.63
CA SER A 165 18.86 2.61 12.03
C SER A 165 18.70 3.93 11.29
N THR A 166 18.01 3.95 10.13
CA THR A 166 17.81 5.16 9.31
C THR A 166 16.35 5.58 9.25
N LYS A 167 16.10 6.85 8.92
CA LYS A 167 14.77 7.39 8.69
C LYS A 167 14.55 7.63 7.20
N PRO A 168 13.29 7.52 6.71
CA PRO A 168 12.96 7.93 5.35
C PRO A 168 13.16 9.44 5.17
N LEU A 169 13.14 9.92 3.94
CA LEU A 169 13.09 11.35 3.66
C LEU A 169 11.74 11.92 4.10
N PRO A 170 11.70 13.11 4.70
CA PRO A 170 10.43 13.74 5.05
C PRO A 170 9.72 14.22 3.79
N PHE A 171 8.40 14.14 3.79
CA PHE A 171 7.59 14.78 2.76
C PHE A 171 7.68 16.30 2.85
N PRO A 172 7.73 17.02 1.72
CA PRO A 172 7.67 18.46 1.72
C PRO A 172 6.32 18.96 2.27
N PRO A 173 6.23 20.24 2.71
CA PRO A 173 4.95 20.82 3.11
C PRO A 173 4.00 20.97 1.91
N GLU A 174 2.70 21.15 2.20
CA GLU A 174 1.73 21.55 1.19
C GLU A 174 2.01 22.99 0.68
N PRO A 175 1.78 23.27 -0.60
CA PRO A 175 1.15 22.41 -1.62
C PRO A 175 2.13 21.47 -2.36
N LEU A 176 3.43 21.58 -2.13
CA LEU A 176 4.45 20.80 -2.86
C LEU A 176 4.27 19.29 -2.67
N ARG A 177 3.84 18.86 -1.49
CA ARG A 177 3.53 17.45 -1.20
C ARG A 177 2.46 16.91 -2.14
N TRP A 178 1.32 17.58 -2.21
CA TRP A 178 0.21 17.15 -3.06
C TRP A 178 0.62 17.12 -4.53
N THR A 179 1.30 18.17 -5.00
CA THR A 179 1.80 18.24 -6.38
C THR A 179 2.78 17.10 -6.69
N GLY A 180 3.74 16.85 -5.80
CA GLY A 180 4.70 15.75 -5.94
C GLY A 180 4.01 14.38 -6.00
N VAL A 181 3.09 14.10 -5.09
CA VAL A 181 2.32 12.84 -5.08
C VAL A 181 1.51 12.69 -6.39
N ARG A 182 0.85 13.75 -6.87
CA ARG A 182 0.07 13.71 -8.12
C ARG A 182 0.96 13.47 -9.34
N LEU A 183 2.10 14.12 -9.43
CA LEU A 183 3.07 13.90 -10.52
C LEU A 183 3.60 12.47 -10.51
N THR A 184 3.91 11.92 -9.33
CA THR A 184 4.33 10.54 -9.18
C THR A 184 3.25 9.57 -9.64
N GLN A 185 1.99 9.73 -9.19
CA GLN A 185 0.87 8.90 -9.63
C GLN A 185 0.68 8.92 -11.15
N LEU A 186 0.71 10.10 -11.76
CA LEU A 186 0.58 10.25 -13.22
C LEU A 186 1.74 9.60 -13.98
N SER A 187 2.95 9.69 -13.42
CA SER A 187 4.14 9.09 -14.02
C SER A 187 4.11 7.58 -13.97
N LEU A 188 3.64 6.99 -12.86
CA LEU A 188 3.47 5.54 -12.74
C LEU A 188 2.40 5.01 -13.71
N VAL A 189 1.24 5.68 -13.82
CA VAL A 189 0.21 5.31 -14.81
C VAL A 189 0.74 5.37 -16.23
N ARG A 190 1.60 6.37 -16.57
CA ARG A 190 2.23 6.45 -17.89
C ARG A 190 3.25 5.34 -18.11
N ALA A 191 4.00 4.98 -17.08
CA ALA A 191 4.96 3.88 -17.16
C ALA A 191 4.24 2.55 -17.43
N ASP A 192 3.16 2.25 -16.71
CA ASP A 192 2.37 1.03 -16.88
C ASP A 192 1.77 0.92 -18.31
N ARG A 193 1.35 2.07 -18.91
CA ARG A 193 0.87 2.12 -20.29
C ARG A 193 1.98 1.96 -21.36
N ARG A 194 3.25 1.99 -20.98
CA ARG A 194 4.43 1.91 -21.83
C ARG A 194 5.34 0.74 -21.47
N ASP A 195 4.74 -0.37 -21.07
CA ASP A 195 5.45 -1.61 -20.69
C ASP A 195 6.55 -1.37 -19.64
N GLY A 196 6.23 -0.55 -18.62
CA GLY A 196 7.13 -0.25 -17.52
C GLY A 196 8.21 0.82 -17.82
N ARG A 197 8.19 1.45 -19.00
CA ARG A 197 9.17 2.50 -19.33
C ARG A 197 8.93 3.76 -18.51
N ARG A 198 9.75 3.95 -17.48
CA ARG A 198 9.70 5.10 -16.57
C ARG A 198 10.21 6.36 -17.23
N ASN A 199 9.51 7.49 -17.04
CA ASN A 199 9.95 8.81 -17.45
C ASN A 199 11.03 9.38 -16.50
N LEU A 200 11.48 10.61 -16.74
CA LEU A 200 12.54 11.25 -15.94
C LEU A 200 12.15 11.48 -14.46
N TRP A 201 10.85 11.65 -14.15
CA TRP A 201 10.40 11.96 -12.79
C TRP A 201 10.63 10.80 -11.78
N PRO A 202 10.15 9.57 -11.99
CA PRO A 202 10.49 8.44 -11.14
C PRO A 202 12.00 8.20 -11.06
N LYS A 203 12.74 8.28 -12.18
CA LYS A 203 14.20 8.14 -12.18
C LYS A 203 14.92 9.19 -11.33
N ALA A 204 14.42 10.42 -11.30
CA ALA A 204 14.94 11.45 -10.42
C ALA A 204 14.61 11.18 -8.95
N MET A 205 13.41 10.66 -8.67
CA MET A 205 13.02 10.26 -7.32
C MET A 205 13.85 9.10 -6.78
N ASP A 206 14.17 8.09 -7.60
CA ASP A 206 15.02 6.95 -7.21
C ASP A 206 16.42 7.42 -6.79
N ARG A 207 16.99 8.43 -7.48
CA ARG A 207 18.28 9.03 -7.09
C ARG A 207 18.27 9.74 -5.73
N VAL A 208 17.11 10.12 -5.24
CA VAL A 208 16.94 10.79 -3.94
C VAL A 208 16.44 9.81 -2.87
N CYS A 209 16.64 8.50 -3.05
CA CYS A 209 16.23 7.44 -2.12
C CYS A 209 14.71 7.36 -1.85
N PHE A 210 13.88 7.66 -2.82
CA PHE A 210 12.48 7.24 -2.81
C PHE A 210 12.43 5.80 -3.31
N GLY A 211 11.95 4.87 -2.47
CA GLY A 211 12.00 3.43 -2.70
C GLY A 211 11.11 2.88 -3.82
N PHE A 212 11.26 3.41 -5.04
CA PHE A 212 10.54 2.91 -6.24
C PHE A 212 11.23 1.72 -6.92
N ASP A 213 12.40 1.30 -6.42
CA ASP A 213 13.19 0.20 -6.97
C ASP A 213 13.06 -1.12 -6.18
N SER A 214 12.05 -1.25 -5.31
CA SER A 214 11.78 -2.50 -4.57
C SER A 214 10.71 -3.34 -5.25
#